data_9d959f22224fbf7d3761269ccb493e80
#
_entry.id   9d959f22224fbf7d3761269ccb493e80
#
_cell.length_a   1.000
_cell.length_b   1.000
_cell.length_c   1.000
_cell.angle_alpha   90.00
_cell.angle_beta   90.00
_cell.angle_gamma   90.00
#
_symmetry.space_group_name_H-M   'P 1'
#
loop_
_entity.id
_entity.type
_entity.pdbx_description
1 polymer ?
#
loop_
_entity_poly.entity_id
_entity_poly.type
_entity_poly.pdbx_seq_one_letter_code
_entity_poly.pdbx_strand_id
1 'polypeptide(L)'
;MSRKTKVSLHFLAAVLCVGSVGCDPNGENPIDIPGLDTSLDTYTGEFTSDNAYRLLRRAAFGATPGQVEQAVADGLEKTVDKLLTIVPETNQFRNFAATYEDNIPKRWMVFLMQGNNPLRERLALFWHDRFATSRRVLSDRDRNLAVTHWLMLRSNALGNYREFLKQLTLDPLMLIWLDGANSPKAKPNENYTREFWELFTLGRDVLYTEDDIREGARAFTGITLLRQNGEDARPIFDLNNHDETLKNIFPSRTSGPANYDYISLTDLTLAQPEAARYVARNLFRLFIHDHPTDAQVNRLADVFREANWEIAPLVRRILTSRAFFSDDARGNQVTSPVEHFVGVARTLDMRMYSEDSQGYILDRVVNDLAGAGLDMLNPEGVNGWDEDLGWMQDQWIISRVRALGRTMEYGPDRTPELPYHLLPPRSRWSEREVRKDMVRMIADVFHLHLTTDEEDIYVEVLDQNGHLAFHLENPDYQPRHVQELIRLMAMHEDVIGR
;
A
#
# COMPACT_ATOMS: atom_id res chain seq x y z
N MET A 1 -20.91 37.37 -2.59
CA MET A 1 -20.42 35.99 -2.58
C MET A 1 -21.59 35.08 -2.26
N SER A 2 -21.97 34.20 -3.16
CA SER A 2 -23.17 33.37 -3.01
C SER A 2 -22.93 32.26 -1.99
N ARG A 3 -24.00 31.77 -1.31
CA ARG A 3 -23.93 30.63 -0.37
C ARG A 3 -23.19 29.39 -0.93
N LYS A 4 -23.12 29.24 -2.25
CA LYS A 4 -22.41 28.15 -2.94
C LYS A 4 -20.89 28.12 -2.71
N THR A 5 -20.29 29.30 -2.48
CA THR A 5 -18.84 29.40 -2.23
C THR A 5 -18.48 29.03 -0.78
N LYS A 6 -19.44 29.13 0.16
CA LYS A 6 -19.19 28.81 1.56
C LYS A 6 -19.13 27.31 1.86
N VAL A 7 -19.98 26.50 1.20
CA VAL A 7 -19.99 25.04 1.41
C VAL A 7 -18.69 24.42 0.89
N SER A 8 -18.19 24.89 -0.27
CA SER A 8 -16.90 24.42 -0.80
C SER A 8 -15.70 24.78 0.07
N LEU A 9 -15.75 25.96 0.76
CA LEU A 9 -14.66 26.39 1.65
C LEU A 9 -14.65 25.68 3.02
N HIS A 10 -15.81 25.23 3.51
CA HIS A 10 -15.87 24.50 4.80
C HIS A 10 -15.37 23.06 4.64
N PHE A 11 -15.58 22.43 3.50
CA PHE A 11 -15.01 21.10 3.21
C PHE A 11 -13.47 21.16 3.07
N LEU A 12 -12.94 22.18 2.44
CA LEU A 12 -11.48 22.39 2.39
C LEU A 12 -10.90 22.73 3.77
N ALA A 13 -11.65 23.43 4.63
CA ALA A 13 -11.19 23.81 5.95
C ALA A 13 -11.19 22.66 6.97
N ALA A 14 -12.12 21.70 6.86
CA ALA A 14 -12.15 20.51 7.71
C ALA A 14 -10.95 19.57 7.43
N VAL A 15 -10.57 19.43 6.16
CA VAL A 15 -9.36 18.68 5.74
C VAL A 15 -8.06 19.35 6.19
N LEU A 16 -8.06 20.67 6.45
CA LEU A 16 -6.89 21.44 6.88
C LEU A 16 -6.73 21.53 8.41
N CYS A 17 -7.70 21.05 9.20
CA CYS A 17 -7.67 21.09 10.67
C CYS A 17 -7.18 19.79 11.33
N VAL A 18 -6.50 18.88 10.62
CA VAL A 18 -5.73 17.81 11.26
C VAL A 18 -4.52 18.45 11.96
N GLY A 19 -4.66 18.56 13.26
CA GLY A 19 -3.95 19.40 14.16
C GLY A 19 -2.43 19.43 14.05
N SER A 20 -1.91 20.58 14.37
CA SER A 20 -0.55 20.82 14.80
C SER A 20 -0.17 19.97 16.04
N VAL A 21 0.14 18.70 15.85
CA VAL A 21 0.99 17.95 16.77
C VAL A 21 2.40 18.13 16.26
N GLY A 22 3.25 18.78 17.07
CA GLY A 22 4.60 19.18 16.69
C GLY A 22 5.43 18.02 16.16
N CYS A 23 5.89 18.14 14.92
CA CYS A 23 6.91 17.27 14.37
C CYS A 23 8.24 17.55 15.08
N ASP A 24 8.76 16.57 15.81
CA ASP A 24 10.18 16.55 16.17
C ASP A 24 10.98 16.07 14.95
N PRO A 25 11.83 16.90 14.37
CA PRO A 25 12.57 16.53 13.16
C PRO A 25 13.63 15.45 13.36
N ASN A 26 13.89 15.02 14.61
CA ASN A 26 14.94 14.05 14.93
C ASN A 26 14.44 12.65 15.32
N GLY A 27 13.12 12.43 15.50
CA GLY A 27 12.54 11.09 15.68
C GLY A 27 13.02 10.25 16.88
N GLU A 28 13.68 10.85 17.87
CA GLU A 28 14.40 10.12 18.90
C GLU A 28 13.67 9.93 20.25
N ASN A 29 12.49 10.53 20.43
CA ASN A 29 11.70 10.27 21.64
C ASN A 29 10.27 9.84 21.29
N PRO A 30 9.86 8.60 21.68
CA PRO A 30 8.47 8.23 21.61
C PRO A 30 7.67 9.17 22.52
N ILE A 31 6.71 9.90 21.97
CA ILE A 31 5.72 10.62 22.77
C ILE A 31 4.94 9.56 23.52
N ASP A 32 5.12 9.51 24.84
CA ASP A 32 4.32 8.65 25.71
C ASP A 32 2.91 9.26 25.80
N ILE A 33 2.04 8.83 24.89
CA ILE A 33 0.65 9.28 24.87
C ILE A 33 -0.11 8.45 25.93
N PRO A 34 -0.59 9.05 27.03
CA PRO A 34 -1.29 8.32 28.05
C PRO A 34 -2.58 7.70 27.49
N GLY A 35 -2.69 6.37 27.56
CA GLY A 35 -3.88 5.62 27.12
C GLY A 35 -3.64 4.68 25.93
N LEU A 36 -2.46 4.71 25.29
CA LEU A 36 -2.10 3.79 24.22
C LEU A 36 -2.07 2.33 24.71
N ASP A 37 -2.92 1.47 24.16
CA ASP A 37 -2.72 0.02 24.29
C ASP A 37 -1.55 -0.42 23.39
N THR A 38 -0.37 -0.43 23.99
CA THR A 38 0.89 -0.80 23.30
C THR A 38 1.13 -2.31 23.28
N SER A 39 0.18 -3.13 23.79
CA SER A 39 0.36 -4.57 23.91
C SER A 39 0.34 -5.25 22.53
N LEU A 40 1.35 -6.05 22.26
CA LEU A 40 1.41 -6.97 21.14
C LEU A 40 0.86 -8.36 21.48
N ASP A 41 0.18 -8.52 22.63
CA ASP A 41 -0.57 -9.72 22.94
C ASP A 41 -1.76 -9.86 21.98
N THR A 42 -2.19 -11.10 21.79
CA THR A 42 -3.35 -11.37 20.95
C THR A 42 -4.58 -10.64 21.50
N TYR A 43 -5.32 -9.98 20.62
CA TYR A 43 -6.58 -9.34 20.94
C TYR A 43 -7.62 -10.40 21.36
N THR A 44 -8.20 -10.23 22.54
CA THR A 44 -9.18 -11.13 23.13
C THR A 44 -10.56 -10.49 23.32
N GLY A 45 -10.72 -9.24 22.88
CA GLY A 45 -12.00 -8.55 22.91
C GLY A 45 -12.98 -9.10 21.86
N GLU A 46 -14.19 -8.60 21.85
CA GLU A 46 -15.20 -8.94 20.85
C GLU A 46 -14.75 -8.49 19.47
N PHE A 47 -14.80 -9.38 18.48
CA PHE A 47 -14.47 -9.07 17.09
C PHE A 47 -15.73 -8.56 16.37
N THR A 48 -16.02 -7.28 16.56
CA THR A 48 -17.21 -6.58 16.05
C THR A 48 -17.09 -6.31 14.54
N SER A 49 -18.20 -5.83 13.92
CA SER A 49 -18.22 -5.38 12.54
C SER A 49 -17.17 -4.28 12.26
N ASP A 50 -17.03 -3.32 13.18
CA ASP A 50 -16.01 -2.26 13.08
C ASP A 50 -14.60 -2.82 13.12
N ASN A 51 -14.32 -3.77 14.01
CA ASN A 51 -13.03 -4.44 14.08
C ASN A 51 -12.73 -5.26 12.80
N ALA A 52 -13.73 -5.95 12.25
CA ALA A 52 -13.62 -6.71 11.03
C ALA A 52 -13.38 -5.79 9.81
N TYR A 53 -14.14 -4.69 9.69
CA TYR A 53 -13.93 -3.70 8.65
C TYR A 53 -12.54 -3.07 8.75
N ARG A 54 -12.12 -2.67 9.94
CA ARG A 54 -10.79 -2.11 10.19
C ARG A 54 -9.68 -3.07 9.76
N LEU A 55 -9.78 -4.34 10.14
CA LEU A 55 -8.82 -5.36 9.73
C LEU A 55 -8.75 -5.48 8.21
N LEU A 56 -9.90 -5.63 7.55
CA LEU A 56 -9.98 -5.79 6.11
C LEU A 56 -9.55 -4.52 5.37
N ARG A 57 -9.87 -3.35 5.89
CA ARG A 57 -9.42 -2.09 5.31
C ARG A 57 -7.90 -1.95 5.36
N ARG A 58 -7.26 -2.24 6.49
CA ARG A 58 -5.81 -2.13 6.65
C ARG A 58 -5.03 -3.25 5.95
N ALA A 59 -5.55 -4.47 5.99
CA ALA A 59 -4.87 -5.63 5.41
C ALA A 59 -5.24 -5.89 3.94
N ALA A 60 -6.44 -5.49 3.51
CA ALA A 60 -7.02 -5.81 2.20
C ALA A 60 -7.50 -4.58 1.41
N PHE A 61 -7.09 -3.36 1.82
CA PHE A 61 -7.48 -2.05 1.30
C PHE A 61 -8.94 -1.66 1.63
N GLY A 62 -9.89 -2.58 1.61
CA GLY A 62 -11.31 -2.40 1.85
C GLY A 62 -12.05 -3.73 1.74
N ALA A 63 -13.33 -3.71 2.08
CA ALA A 63 -14.20 -4.89 2.02
C ALA A 63 -15.66 -4.48 1.79
N THR A 64 -16.41 -5.32 1.08
CA THR A 64 -17.87 -5.16 0.98
C THR A 64 -18.54 -5.48 2.32
N PRO A 65 -19.76 -4.98 2.57
CA PRO A 65 -20.52 -5.35 3.77
C PRO A 65 -20.62 -6.87 3.99
N GLY A 66 -20.87 -7.65 2.93
CA GLY A 66 -20.93 -9.11 3.03
C GLY A 66 -19.59 -9.76 3.41
N GLN A 67 -18.46 -9.19 2.99
CA GLN A 67 -17.13 -9.66 3.42
C GLN A 67 -16.88 -9.32 4.90
N VAL A 68 -17.36 -8.19 5.38
CA VAL A 68 -17.28 -7.81 6.80
C VAL A 68 -18.12 -8.76 7.66
N GLU A 69 -19.38 -9.04 7.27
CA GLU A 69 -20.25 -10.01 7.94
C GLU A 69 -19.61 -11.40 8.00
N GLN A 70 -19.00 -11.85 6.89
CA GLN A 70 -18.30 -13.14 6.85
C GLN A 70 -17.07 -13.14 7.77
N ALA A 71 -16.34 -12.04 7.87
CA ALA A 71 -15.19 -11.93 8.75
C ALA A 71 -15.62 -11.99 10.23
N VAL A 72 -16.71 -11.32 10.60
CA VAL A 72 -17.30 -11.42 11.95
C VAL A 72 -17.69 -12.85 12.27
N ALA A 73 -18.37 -13.54 11.35
CA ALA A 73 -18.79 -14.95 11.51
C ALA A 73 -17.58 -15.91 11.63
N ASP A 74 -16.49 -15.63 10.92
CA ASP A 74 -15.26 -16.42 10.98
C ASP A 74 -14.45 -16.17 12.26
N GLY A 75 -14.54 -14.97 12.83
CA GLY A 75 -13.69 -14.48 13.91
C GLY A 75 -12.31 -14.05 13.48
N LEU A 76 -11.57 -13.38 14.38
CA LEU A 76 -10.29 -12.74 14.08
C LEU A 76 -9.24 -13.70 13.52
N GLU A 77 -8.95 -14.79 14.22
CA GLU A 77 -7.87 -15.72 13.85
C GLU A 77 -8.09 -16.33 12.46
N LYS A 78 -9.30 -16.83 12.20
CA LYS A 78 -9.62 -17.44 10.90
C LYS A 78 -9.65 -16.42 9.77
N THR A 79 -10.05 -15.17 10.04
CA THR A 79 -9.99 -14.08 9.06
C THR A 79 -8.54 -13.76 8.68
N VAL A 80 -7.65 -13.66 9.68
CA VAL A 80 -6.21 -13.44 9.44
C VAL A 80 -5.60 -14.65 8.72
N ASP A 81 -5.96 -15.89 9.05
CA ASP A 81 -5.52 -17.10 8.33
C ASP A 81 -5.87 -17.04 6.84
N LYS A 82 -7.10 -16.63 6.52
CA LYS A 82 -7.55 -16.47 5.14
C LYS A 82 -6.74 -15.39 4.40
N LEU A 83 -6.44 -14.27 5.05
CA LEU A 83 -5.64 -13.19 4.46
C LEU A 83 -4.19 -13.62 4.18
N LEU A 84 -3.60 -14.43 5.05
CA LEU A 84 -2.23 -14.94 4.91
C LEU A 84 -2.12 -16.09 3.91
N THR A 85 -3.23 -16.80 3.63
CA THR A 85 -3.26 -17.94 2.71
C THR A 85 -3.33 -17.45 1.27
N ILE A 86 -2.35 -17.83 0.45
CA ILE A 86 -2.35 -17.49 -0.98
C ILE A 86 -3.30 -18.41 -1.72
N VAL A 87 -4.31 -17.85 -2.33
CA VAL A 87 -5.33 -18.54 -3.12
C VAL A 87 -5.08 -18.35 -4.61
N PRO A 88 -5.09 -19.38 -5.44
CA PRO A 88 -4.96 -19.23 -6.89
C PRO A 88 -6.06 -18.33 -7.47
N GLU A 89 -5.66 -17.45 -8.36
CA GLU A 89 -6.63 -16.68 -9.14
C GLU A 89 -7.36 -17.57 -10.14
N THR A 90 -8.63 -17.28 -10.42
CA THR A 90 -9.41 -18.01 -11.44
C THR A 90 -8.80 -17.86 -12.83
N ASN A 91 -9.02 -18.82 -13.71
CA ASN A 91 -8.55 -18.71 -15.11
C ASN A 91 -9.14 -17.49 -15.81
N GLN A 92 -10.43 -17.21 -15.60
CA GLN A 92 -11.10 -16.06 -16.16
C GLN A 92 -10.41 -14.74 -15.72
N PHE A 93 -10.14 -14.60 -14.42
CA PHE A 93 -9.45 -13.43 -13.90
C PHE A 93 -8.02 -13.30 -14.44
N ARG A 94 -7.28 -14.43 -14.52
CA ARG A 94 -5.91 -14.41 -15.08
C ARG A 94 -5.90 -14.01 -16.55
N ASN A 95 -6.84 -14.52 -17.34
CA ASN A 95 -6.96 -14.15 -18.75
C ASN A 95 -7.31 -12.66 -18.90
N PHE A 96 -8.24 -12.14 -18.10
CA PHE A 96 -8.58 -10.72 -18.09
C PHE A 96 -7.37 -9.87 -17.69
N ALA A 97 -6.66 -10.20 -16.61
CA ALA A 97 -5.47 -9.45 -16.22
C ALA A 97 -4.34 -9.51 -17.26
N ALA A 98 -4.29 -10.59 -18.06
CA ALA A 98 -3.31 -10.74 -19.15
C ALA A 98 -3.59 -9.80 -20.33
N THR A 99 -4.81 -9.29 -20.49
CA THR A 99 -5.10 -8.28 -21.54
C THR A 99 -4.30 -6.99 -21.36
N TYR A 100 -3.76 -6.77 -20.17
CA TYR A 100 -2.88 -5.65 -19.83
C TYR A 100 -1.41 -6.07 -19.71
N GLU A 101 -0.99 -7.13 -20.40
CA GLU A 101 0.37 -7.69 -20.29
C GLU A 101 1.45 -6.64 -20.56
N ASP A 102 1.24 -5.79 -21.55
CA ASP A 102 2.16 -4.71 -21.91
C ASP A 102 2.07 -3.46 -21.02
N ASN A 103 1.11 -3.42 -20.11
CA ASN A 103 0.90 -2.28 -19.19
C ASN A 103 0.79 -2.74 -17.73
N ILE A 104 1.93 -2.87 -17.08
CA ILE A 104 2.03 -3.41 -15.71
C ILE A 104 1.23 -2.58 -14.70
N PRO A 105 1.23 -1.23 -14.69
CA PRO A 105 0.41 -0.45 -13.76
C PRO A 105 -1.08 -0.79 -13.86
N LYS A 106 -1.63 -0.94 -15.07
CA LYS A 106 -3.02 -1.37 -15.24
C LYS A 106 -3.23 -2.80 -14.74
N ARG A 107 -2.33 -3.70 -15.14
CA ARG A 107 -2.39 -5.11 -14.71
C ARG A 107 -2.34 -5.23 -13.20
N TRP A 108 -1.45 -4.49 -12.55
CA TRP A 108 -1.37 -4.47 -11.09
C TRP A 108 -2.60 -3.86 -10.46
N MET A 109 -3.14 -2.76 -11.01
CA MET A 109 -4.39 -2.15 -10.54
C MET A 109 -5.55 -3.16 -10.55
N VAL A 110 -5.67 -3.99 -11.59
CA VAL A 110 -6.67 -5.08 -11.64
C VAL A 110 -6.49 -6.06 -10.46
N PHE A 111 -5.24 -6.47 -10.16
CA PHE A 111 -4.97 -7.33 -9.01
C PHE A 111 -5.27 -6.66 -7.67
N LEU A 112 -4.93 -5.38 -7.53
CA LEU A 112 -5.24 -4.60 -6.34
C LEU A 112 -6.75 -4.52 -6.08
N MET A 113 -7.53 -4.21 -7.12
CA MET A 113 -8.99 -4.02 -7.01
C MET A 113 -9.75 -5.33 -6.82
N GLN A 114 -9.40 -6.40 -7.55
CA GLN A 114 -10.24 -7.59 -7.73
C GLN A 114 -9.55 -8.92 -7.41
N GLY A 115 -8.23 -8.91 -7.17
CA GLY A 115 -7.48 -10.15 -6.89
C GLY A 115 -7.91 -10.80 -5.58
N ASN A 116 -7.78 -12.13 -5.54
CA ASN A 116 -8.14 -12.96 -4.38
C ASN A 116 -7.18 -12.80 -3.18
N ASN A 117 -6.02 -12.17 -3.38
CA ASN A 117 -4.95 -12.10 -2.38
C ASN A 117 -4.62 -10.64 -2.01
N PRO A 118 -5.56 -9.88 -1.45
CA PRO A 118 -5.37 -8.44 -1.22
C PRO A 118 -4.22 -8.11 -0.28
N LEU A 119 -3.98 -8.91 0.76
CA LEU A 119 -2.85 -8.72 1.68
C LEU A 119 -1.49 -8.89 0.96
N ARG A 120 -1.38 -9.87 0.06
CA ARG A 120 -0.19 -10.03 -0.78
C ARG A 120 0.05 -8.80 -1.65
N GLU A 121 -0.99 -8.28 -2.29
CA GLU A 121 -0.89 -7.09 -3.14
C GLU A 121 -0.52 -5.84 -2.31
N ARG A 122 -1.08 -5.72 -1.10
CA ARG A 122 -0.74 -4.64 -0.18
C ARG A 122 0.73 -4.66 0.23
N LEU A 123 1.22 -5.83 0.59
CA LEU A 123 2.63 -6.00 0.94
C LEU A 123 3.54 -5.85 -0.29
N ALA A 124 3.12 -6.29 -1.48
CA ALA A 124 3.88 -6.06 -2.69
C ALA A 124 4.02 -4.56 -3.01
N LEU A 125 2.97 -3.76 -2.79
CA LEU A 125 3.02 -2.30 -2.95
C LEU A 125 3.96 -1.68 -1.90
N PHE A 126 3.87 -2.11 -0.65
CA PHE A 126 4.78 -1.70 0.42
C PHE A 126 6.25 -2.05 0.12
N TRP A 127 6.53 -3.28 -0.34
CA TRP A 127 7.90 -3.68 -0.69
C TRP A 127 8.42 -2.91 -1.90
N HIS A 128 7.56 -2.58 -2.86
CA HIS A 128 7.97 -1.75 -3.99
C HIS A 128 8.34 -0.33 -3.56
N ASP A 129 7.67 0.22 -2.57
CA ASP A 129 8.03 1.49 -1.97
C ASP A 129 9.39 1.43 -1.26
N ARG A 130 9.62 0.37 -0.47
CA ARG A 130 10.89 0.17 0.28
C ARG A 130 12.07 -0.26 -0.61
N PHE A 131 11.82 -1.01 -1.66
CA PHE A 131 12.78 -1.48 -2.66
C PHE A 131 12.59 -0.70 -3.97
N ALA A 132 12.51 0.61 -3.84
CA ALA A 132 12.14 1.49 -4.93
C ALA A 132 13.00 1.28 -6.18
N THR A 133 12.33 1.09 -7.31
CA THR A 133 12.93 1.01 -8.64
C THR A 133 12.05 1.74 -9.64
N SER A 134 12.62 2.25 -10.73
CA SER A 134 11.85 2.90 -11.78
C SER A 134 12.00 2.22 -13.12
N ARG A 135 10.87 1.85 -13.75
CA ARG A 135 10.86 1.33 -15.11
C ARG A 135 11.30 2.36 -16.17
N ARG A 136 11.39 3.65 -15.81
CA ARG A 136 11.85 4.73 -16.70
C ARG A 136 13.31 4.56 -17.12
N VAL A 137 14.11 3.80 -16.37
CA VAL A 137 15.50 3.51 -16.72
C VAL A 137 15.63 2.39 -17.75
N LEU A 138 14.55 1.67 -18.05
CA LEU A 138 14.57 0.54 -18.97
C LEU A 138 14.50 1.00 -20.43
N SER A 139 15.34 0.39 -21.26
CA SER A 139 15.21 0.48 -22.70
C SER A 139 14.00 -0.33 -23.20
N ASP A 140 13.58 -0.10 -24.44
CA ASP A 140 12.49 -0.87 -25.05
C ASP A 140 12.75 -2.38 -25.06
N ARG A 141 14.01 -2.79 -25.15
CA ARG A 141 14.45 -4.18 -25.09
C ARG A 141 14.21 -4.80 -23.70
N ASP A 142 14.34 -4.01 -22.66
CA ASP A 142 14.36 -4.47 -21.28
C ASP A 142 13.01 -4.30 -20.57
N ARG A 143 11.93 -3.92 -21.26
CA ARG A 143 10.62 -3.61 -20.68
C ARG A 143 10.07 -4.74 -19.79
N ASN A 144 10.31 -5.99 -20.17
CA ASN A 144 9.83 -7.16 -19.42
C ASN A 144 10.47 -7.30 -18.03
N LEU A 145 11.63 -6.65 -17.81
CA LEU A 145 12.28 -6.67 -16.50
C LEU A 145 11.41 -6.03 -15.41
N ALA A 146 10.56 -5.06 -15.76
CA ALA A 146 9.59 -4.51 -14.83
C ALA A 146 8.50 -5.54 -14.43
N VAL A 147 8.09 -6.43 -15.35
CA VAL A 147 7.18 -7.54 -15.05
C VAL A 147 7.85 -8.52 -14.08
N THR A 148 9.11 -8.90 -14.38
CA THR A 148 9.90 -9.81 -13.53
C THR A 148 10.05 -9.25 -12.11
N HIS A 149 10.42 -7.98 -11.98
CA HIS A 149 10.52 -7.29 -10.70
C HIS A 149 9.18 -7.30 -9.93
N TRP A 150 8.10 -6.87 -10.56
CA TRP A 150 6.77 -6.89 -9.95
C TRP A 150 6.35 -8.28 -9.49
N LEU A 151 6.58 -9.32 -10.30
CA LEU A 151 6.28 -10.71 -9.92
C LEU A 151 7.15 -11.19 -8.77
N MET A 152 8.42 -10.80 -8.72
CA MET A 152 9.35 -11.09 -7.62
C MET A 152 8.86 -10.47 -6.31
N LEU A 153 8.43 -9.19 -6.31
CA LEU A 153 7.84 -8.54 -5.14
C LEU A 153 6.60 -9.28 -4.64
N ARG A 154 5.69 -9.66 -5.53
CA ARG A 154 4.45 -10.38 -5.18
C ARG A 154 4.70 -11.78 -4.64
N SER A 155 5.64 -12.51 -5.23
CA SER A 155 5.94 -13.90 -4.81
C SER A 155 6.60 -13.95 -3.43
N ASN A 156 7.36 -12.92 -3.07
CA ASN A 156 8.07 -12.83 -1.80
C ASN A 156 7.33 -12.01 -0.73
N ALA A 157 6.18 -11.40 -1.05
CA ALA A 157 5.49 -10.44 -0.19
C ALA A 157 5.20 -10.95 1.23
N LEU A 158 4.93 -12.26 1.39
CA LEU A 158 4.66 -12.96 2.65
C LEU A 158 5.69 -14.06 2.95
N GLY A 159 6.73 -14.20 2.12
CA GLY A 159 7.72 -15.25 2.18
C GLY A 159 8.89 -14.99 3.14
N ASN A 160 10.00 -15.64 2.85
CA ASN A 160 11.22 -15.51 3.65
C ASN A 160 12.02 -14.26 3.24
N TYR A 161 12.26 -13.36 4.18
CA TYR A 161 12.93 -12.08 3.92
C TYR A 161 14.39 -12.24 3.47
N ARG A 162 15.10 -13.23 4.00
CA ARG A 162 16.48 -13.55 3.59
C ARG A 162 16.56 -13.91 2.11
N GLU A 163 15.67 -14.81 1.66
CA GLU A 163 15.61 -15.22 0.27
C GLU A 163 15.09 -14.09 -0.63
N PHE A 164 14.21 -13.25 -0.10
CA PHE A 164 13.74 -12.05 -0.80
C PHE A 164 14.91 -11.08 -1.09
N LEU A 165 15.75 -10.79 -0.10
CA LEU A 165 16.92 -9.93 -0.29
C LEU A 165 17.92 -10.50 -1.30
N LYS A 166 18.17 -11.82 -1.28
CA LYS A 166 19.03 -12.49 -2.28
C LYS A 166 18.46 -12.36 -3.70
N GLN A 167 17.14 -12.54 -3.86
CA GLN A 167 16.46 -12.34 -5.14
C GLN A 167 16.50 -10.88 -5.57
N LEU A 168 16.30 -9.94 -4.65
CA LEU A 168 16.37 -8.51 -4.90
C LEU A 168 17.76 -8.09 -5.38
N THR A 169 18.82 -8.63 -4.75
CA THR A 169 20.21 -8.39 -5.16
C THR A 169 20.51 -8.84 -6.59
N LEU A 170 19.83 -9.88 -7.04
CA LEU A 170 19.96 -10.42 -8.40
C LEU A 170 18.84 -9.94 -9.34
N ASP A 171 17.94 -9.06 -8.89
CA ASP A 171 16.88 -8.56 -9.74
C ASP A 171 17.42 -7.64 -10.84
N PRO A 172 17.17 -7.93 -12.12
CA PRO A 172 17.76 -7.16 -13.22
C PRO A 172 17.35 -5.69 -13.24
N LEU A 173 16.11 -5.34 -12.84
CA LEU A 173 15.68 -3.95 -12.78
C LEU A 173 16.41 -3.21 -11.65
N MET A 174 16.54 -3.82 -10.48
CA MET A 174 17.31 -3.28 -9.36
C MET A 174 18.78 -3.08 -9.71
N LEU A 175 19.39 -4.07 -10.41
CA LEU A 175 20.79 -4.00 -10.87
C LEU A 175 21.00 -2.85 -11.88
N ILE A 176 20.02 -2.56 -12.74
CA ILE A 176 20.07 -1.41 -13.65
C ILE A 176 19.86 -0.10 -12.88
N TRP A 177 18.88 -0.07 -11.99
CA TRP A 177 18.47 1.12 -11.24
C TRP A 177 19.58 1.68 -10.33
N LEU A 178 20.27 0.80 -9.62
CA LEU A 178 21.36 1.17 -8.69
C LEU A 178 22.78 0.99 -9.31
N ASP A 179 22.87 0.76 -10.65
CA ASP A 179 24.12 0.50 -11.36
C ASP A 179 24.91 -0.70 -10.75
N GLY A 180 24.20 -1.63 -10.11
CA GLY A 180 24.77 -2.80 -9.45
C GLY A 180 25.40 -3.81 -10.43
N ALA A 181 24.90 -3.87 -11.69
CA ALA A 181 25.45 -4.71 -12.75
C ALA A 181 26.82 -4.26 -13.25
N ASN A 182 27.26 -3.07 -12.88
CA ASN A 182 28.53 -2.47 -13.30
C ASN A 182 29.47 -2.31 -12.08
N SER A 183 29.70 -3.41 -11.35
CA SER A 183 30.52 -3.46 -10.14
C SER A 183 31.68 -4.46 -10.29
N PRO A 184 32.71 -4.15 -11.12
CA PRO A 184 33.88 -5.02 -11.27
C PRO A 184 34.79 -4.92 -10.04
N LYS A 185 35.52 -6.01 -9.71
CA LYS A 185 36.45 -6.05 -8.58
C LYS A 185 37.49 -4.92 -8.57
N ALA A 186 37.85 -4.39 -9.72
CA ALA A 186 38.80 -3.29 -9.84
C ALA A 186 38.19 -1.93 -9.42
N LYS A 187 36.84 -1.81 -9.43
CA LYS A 187 36.12 -0.59 -9.09
C LYS A 187 34.74 -0.98 -8.51
N PRO A 188 34.69 -1.45 -7.27
CA PRO A 188 33.42 -1.79 -6.62
C PRO A 188 32.46 -0.61 -6.59
N ASN A 189 31.18 -0.86 -6.83
CA ASN A 189 30.14 0.15 -6.79
C ASN A 189 29.51 0.19 -5.38
N GLU A 190 29.69 1.31 -4.68
CA GLU A 190 29.19 1.50 -3.32
C GLU A 190 27.67 1.75 -3.25
N ASN A 191 27.06 2.19 -4.35
CA ASN A 191 25.67 2.64 -4.35
C ASN A 191 24.70 1.53 -3.88
N TYR A 192 24.81 0.32 -4.48
CA TYR A 192 23.97 -0.80 -4.06
C TYR A 192 24.16 -1.17 -2.58
N THR A 193 25.41 -1.17 -2.08
CA THR A 193 25.70 -1.49 -0.68
C THR A 193 25.09 -0.47 0.27
N ARG A 194 25.18 0.81 -0.09
CA ARG A 194 24.58 1.90 0.69
C ARG A 194 23.09 1.70 0.82
N GLU A 195 22.39 1.54 -0.30
CA GLU A 195 20.94 1.33 -0.31
C GLU A 195 20.54 0.00 0.38
N PHE A 196 21.33 -1.06 0.20
CA PHE A 196 21.11 -2.36 0.86
C PHE A 196 21.08 -2.23 2.39
N TRP A 197 21.95 -1.44 2.96
CA TRP A 197 21.96 -1.21 4.40
C TRP A 197 21.03 -0.09 4.83
N GLU A 198 21.00 1.00 4.13
CA GLU A 198 20.23 2.18 4.50
C GLU A 198 18.73 2.00 4.34
N LEU A 199 18.29 1.50 3.19
CA LEU A 199 16.87 1.43 2.82
C LEU A 199 16.30 0.02 2.90
N PHE A 200 17.12 -1.03 2.76
CA PHE A 200 16.58 -2.38 2.69
C PHE A 200 16.72 -3.16 3.99
N THR A 201 17.73 -2.91 4.82
CA THR A 201 18.01 -3.82 5.94
C THR A 201 18.25 -3.20 7.31
N LEU A 202 19.10 -2.18 7.46
CA LEU A 202 19.54 -1.68 8.77
C LEU A 202 18.94 -0.34 9.16
N GLY A 203 18.69 0.52 8.18
CA GLY A 203 18.31 1.92 8.38
C GLY A 203 19.50 2.87 8.26
N ARG A 204 19.20 4.15 8.04
CA ARG A 204 20.20 5.20 7.82
C ARG A 204 21.02 5.43 9.09
N ASP A 205 22.34 5.51 8.96
CA ASP A 205 23.31 5.90 10.01
C ASP A 205 23.22 5.08 11.32
N VAL A 206 22.75 3.82 11.26
CA VAL A 206 22.48 3.02 12.47
C VAL A 206 23.69 2.21 12.92
N LEU A 207 24.38 1.54 12.01
CA LEU A 207 25.43 0.58 12.36
C LEU A 207 26.72 0.73 11.56
N TYR A 208 26.62 0.94 10.26
CA TYR A 208 27.71 0.89 9.30
C TYR A 208 28.44 2.22 9.18
N THR A 209 29.70 2.14 8.78
CA THR A 209 30.57 3.27 8.46
C THR A 209 30.82 3.33 6.95
N GLU A 210 31.44 4.43 6.46
CA GLU A 210 31.87 4.52 5.06
C GLU A 210 32.91 3.44 4.69
N ASP A 211 33.75 2.99 5.66
CA ASP A 211 34.65 1.87 5.44
C ASP A 211 33.89 0.56 5.25
N ASP A 212 32.85 0.31 6.04
CA ASP A 212 31.98 -0.85 5.88
C ASP A 212 31.30 -0.84 4.51
N ILE A 213 30.83 0.33 4.03
CA ILE A 213 30.22 0.45 2.69
C ILE A 213 31.22 0.05 1.60
N ARG A 214 32.48 0.54 1.68
CA ARG A 214 33.51 0.16 0.71
C ARG A 214 33.81 -1.34 0.75
N GLU A 215 33.93 -1.91 1.93
CA GLU A 215 34.17 -3.35 2.10
C GLU A 215 32.96 -4.18 1.64
N GLY A 216 31.73 -3.74 1.92
CA GLY A 216 30.50 -4.37 1.45
C GLY A 216 30.35 -4.32 -0.06
N ALA A 217 30.77 -3.21 -0.71
CA ALA A 217 30.74 -3.08 -2.17
C ALA A 217 31.63 -4.16 -2.84
N ARG A 218 32.75 -4.54 -2.21
CA ARG A 218 33.60 -5.62 -2.68
C ARG A 218 32.90 -6.99 -2.63
N ALA A 219 31.99 -7.20 -1.68
CA ALA A 219 31.18 -8.43 -1.59
C ALA A 219 30.14 -8.54 -2.69
N PHE A 220 29.63 -7.42 -3.23
CA PHE A 220 28.69 -7.40 -4.33
C PHE A 220 29.35 -7.38 -5.73
N THR A 221 30.68 -7.37 -5.82
CA THR A 221 31.38 -7.45 -7.11
C THR A 221 31.13 -8.79 -7.82
N GLY A 222 31.24 -8.81 -9.13
CA GLY A 222 31.01 -9.99 -9.96
C GLY A 222 29.55 -10.22 -10.37
N ILE A 223 28.59 -9.53 -9.77
CA ILE A 223 27.21 -9.55 -10.24
C ILE A 223 27.13 -8.70 -11.52
N THR A 224 26.59 -9.28 -12.61
CA THR A 224 26.42 -8.57 -13.88
C THR A 224 25.21 -9.11 -14.63
N LEU A 225 24.84 -8.46 -15.74
CA LEU A 225 23.73 -8.85 -16.60
C LEU A 225 24.23 -9.48 -17.88
N LEU A 226 23.89 -10.75 -18.08
CA LEU A 226 24.07 -11.42 -19.37
C LEU A 226 22.93 -11.02 -20.32
N ARG A 227 23.30 -10.52 -21.50
CA ARG A 227 22.37 -10.13 -22.56
C ARG A 227 22.61 -11.01 -23.77
N GLN A 228 21.64 -11.85 -24.10
CA GLN A 228 21.65 -12.65 -25.32
C GLN A 228 20.68 -12.06 -26.37
N ASN A 229 20.88 -12.32 -27.63
CA ASN A 229 20.01 -11.81 -28.69
C ASN A 229 18.61 -12.41 -28.58
N GLY A 230 17.59 -11.56 -28.41
CA GLY A 230 16.18 -11.95 -28.32
C GLY A 230 15.70 -12.39 -26.95
N GLU A 231 16.57 -12.40 -25.94
CA GLU A 231 16.20 -12.74 -24.54
C GLU A 231 16.28 -11.51 -23.64
N ASP A 232 15.50 -11.53 -22.56
CA ASP A 232 15.61 -10.54 -21.48
C ASP A 232 16.97 -10.66 -20.79
N ALA A 233 17.48 -9.54 -20.28
CA ALA A 233 18.69 -9.54 -19.47
C ALA A 233 18.51 -10.40 -18.22
N ARG A 234 19.46 -11.28 -17.94
CA ARG A 234 19.44 -12.12 -16.74
C ARG A 234 20.69 -11.93 -15.88
N PRO A 235 20.57 -11.98 -14.56
CA PRO A 235 21.73 -11.83 -13.68
C PRO A 235 22.63 -13.05 -13.78
N ILE A 236 23.92 -12.82 -13.70
CA ILE A 236 24.95 -13.85 -13.51
C ILE A 236 25.93 -13.39 -12.43
N PHE A 237 26.53 -14.33 -11.73
CA PHE A 237 27.64 -14.10 -10.81
C PHE A 237 28.93 -14.61 -11.46
N ASP A 238 29.78 -13.67 -11.89
CA ASP A 238 31.06 -13.94 -12.52
C ASP A 238 32.18 -13.96 -11.50
N LEU A 239 32.63 -15.16 -11.13
CA LEU A 239 33.71 -15.38 -10.17
C LEU A 239 35.03 -14.73 -10.60
N ASN A 240 35.31 -14.63 -11.92
CA ASN A 240 36.53 -13.98 -12.40
C ASN A 240 36.54 -12.46 -12.10
N ASN A 241 35.37 -11.88 -11.94
CA ASN A 241 35.16 -10.47 -11.68
C ASN A 241 34.77 -10.17 -10.24
N HIS A 242 34.63 -11.20 -9.39
CA HIS A 242 34.40 -11.06 -7.96
C HIS A 242 35.73 -10.83 -7.21
N ASP A 243 35.66 -9.99 -6.18
CA ASP A 243 36.78 -9.79 -5.24
C ASP A 243 36.77 -10.88 -4.16
N GLU A 244 37.65 -11.86 -4.32
CA GLU A 244 37.79 -13.00 -3.41
C GLU A 244 38.68 -12.70 -2.19
N THR A 245 39.18 -11.48 -2.02
CA THR A 245 40.04 -11.11 -0.88
C THR A 245 39.21 -10.90 0.38
N LEU A 246 39.87 -10.96 1.56
CA LEU A 246 39.19 -10.74 2.83
C LEU A 246 38.64 -9.33 2.94
N LYS A 247 37.45 -9.22 3.51
CA LYS A 247 36.70 -7.98 3.73
C LYS A 247 36.44 -7.80 5.21
N ASN A 248 36.71 -6.62 5.73
CA ASN A 248 36.58 -6.29 7.15
C ASN A 248 35.28 -5.49 7.37
N ILE A 249 34.18 -6.19 7.50
CA ILE A 249 32.85 -5.60 7.64
C ILE A 249 32.34 -5.71 9.07
N PHE A 250 31.85 -4.63 9.65
CA PHE A 250 31.43 -4.52 11.05
C PHE A 250 32.47 -5.01 12.03
N PRO A 251 33.70 -4.46 12.02
CA PRO A 251 34.84 -5.03 12.75
C PRO A 251 34.62 -5.10 14.26
N SER A 252 33.76 -4.28 14.84
CA SER A 252 33.40 -4.34 16.26
C SER A 252 32.40 -5.44 16.61
N ARG A 253 31.81 -6.11 15.61
CA ARG A 253 30.74 -7.11 15.77
C ARG A 253 31.02 -8.46 15.11
N THR A 254 32.13 -8.58 14.40
CA THR A 254 32.58 -9.80 13.74
C THR A 254 33.88 -10.31 14.35
N SER A 255 34.20 -11.58 14.13
CA SER A 255 35.45 -12.19 14.61
C SER A 255 36.68 -11.80 13.78
N GLY A 256 36.54 -10.90 12.82
CA GLY A 256 37.58 -10.42 11.93
C GLY A 256 37.24 -10.53 10.45
N PRO A 257 38.18 -10.16 9.56
CA PRO A 257 37.98 -10.19 8.12
C PRO A 257 37.65 -11.60 7.59
N ALA A 258 36.69 -11.67 6.66
CA ALA A 258 36.32 -12.90 5.98
C ALA A 258 36.07 -12.65 4.46
N ASN A 259 36.04 -13.71 3.68
CA ASN A 259 35.67 -13.60 2.26
C ASN A 259 34.16 -13.63 2.13
N TYR A 260 33.55 -12.44 2.00
CA TYR A 260 32.12 -12.28 1.81
C TYR A 260 31.80 -12.14 0.33
N ASP A 261 30.75 -12.84 -0.11
CA ASP A 261 29.99 -12.61 -1.33
C ASP A 261 28.59 -12.04 -0.98
N TYR A 262 27.73 -11.82 -1.97
CA TYR A 262 26.38 -11.25 -1.76
C TYR A 262 25.50 -12.14 -0.85
N ILE A 263 25.69 -13.46 -0.84
CA ILE A 263 24.92 -14.40 0.00
C ILE A 263 25.36 -14.27 1.46
N SER A 264 26.65 -14.46 1.71
CA SER A 264 27.23 -14.41 3.04
C SER A 264 27.19 -13.00 3.66
N LEU A 265 27.26 -11.94 2.84
CA LEU A 265 27.03 -10.58 3.31
C LEU A 265 25.57 -10.35 3.73
N THR A 266 24.59 -10.90 2.98
CA THR A 266 23.19 -10.87 3.40
C THR A 266 23.01 -11.56 4.75
N ASP A 267 23.60 -12.74 4.94
CA ASP A 267 23.52 -13.48 6.19
C ASP A 267 24.20 -12.73 7.35
N LEU A 268 25.35 -12.12 7.10
CA LEU A 268 26.05 -11.27 8.09
C LEU A 268 25.18 -10.06 8.48
N THR A 269 24.55 -9.41 7.51
CA THR A 269 23.67 -8.25 7.75
C THR A 269 22.45 -8.65 8.59
N LEU A 270 21.82 -9.76 8.25
CA LEU A 270 20.65 -10.26 8.99
C LEU A 270 21.00 -10.80 10.40
N ALA A 271 22.25 -11.16 10.62
CA ALA A 271 22.72 -11.50 11.97
C ALA A 271 22.78 -10.28 12.92
N GLN A 272 22.74 -9.04 12.37
CA GLN A 272 22.70 -7.84 13.20
C GLN A 272 21.29 -7.63 13.76
N PRO A 273 21.15 -7.31 15.07
CA PRO A 273 19.83 -7.08 15.69
C PRO A 273 19.01 -5.98 14.99
N GLU A 274 19.68 -4.99 14.46
CA GLU A 274 19.10 -3.83 13.77
C GLU A 274 18.28 -4.23 12.54
N ALA A 275 18.68 -5.28 11.83
CA ALA A 275 17.98 -5.74 10.64
C ALA A 275 16.54 -6.20 10.95
N ALA A 276 16.35 -7.01 11.98
CA ALA A 276 15.01 -7.44 12.38
C ALA A 276 14.19 -6.27 12.92
N ARG A 277 14.81 -5.35 13.66
CA ARG A 277 14.17 -4.14 14.17
C ARG A 277 13.71 -3.22 13.05
N TYR A 278 14.51 -3.06 11.99
CA TYR A 278 14.16 -2.24 10.83
C TYR A 278 12.89 -2.74 10.16
N VAL A 279 12.83 -4.02 9.82
CA VAL A 279 11.65 -4.63 9.17
C VAL A 279 10.42 -4.59 10.10
N ALA A 280 10.61 -4.93 11.38
CA ALA A 280 9.54 -4.91 12.37
C ALA A 280 8.92 -3.51 12.53
N ARG A 281 9.75 -2.47 12.60
CA ARG A 281 9.33 -1.07 12.68
C ARG A 281 8.51 -0.66 11.46
N ASN A 282 8.98 -0.98 10.25
CA ASN A 282 8.31 -0.61 9.02
C ASN A 282 6.97 -1.34 8.82
N LEU A 283 6.87 -2.62 9.17
CA LEU A 283 5.61 -3.36 9.12
C LEU A 283 4.63 -2.92 10.22
N PHE A 284 5.11 -2.54 11.39
CA PHE A 284 4.28 -1.93 12.43
C PHE A 284 3.66 -0.62 11.90
N ARG A 285 4.49 0.25 11.30
CA ARG A 285 4.03 1.52 10.70
C ARG A 285 3.02 1.30 9.59
N LEU A 286 3.22 0.29 8.75
CA LEU A 286 2.27 -0.05 7.69
C LEU A 286 0.86 -0.36 8.25
N PHE A 287 0.76 -1.08 9.37
CA PHE A 287 -0.51 -1.65 9.81
C PHE A 287 -1.12 -0.99 11.06
N ILE A 288 -0.34 -0.30 11.89
CA ILE A 288 -0.83 0.23 13.16
C ILE A 288 -0.74 1.77 13.20
N HIS A 289 0.45 2.34 13.40
CA HIS A 289 0.70 3.80 13.41
C HIS A 289 2.21 4.10 13.30
N ASP A 290 2.56 5.37 13.07
CA ASP A 290 3.93 5.77 12.72
C ASP A 290 4.94 5.80 13.87
N HIS A 291 4.49 5.67 15.12
CA HIS A 291 5.31 5.86 16.32
C HIS A 291 5.38 4.60 17.20
N PRO A 292 5.93 3.45 16.72
CA PRO A 292 6.14 2.28 17.57
C PRO A 292 7.14 2.57 18.68
N THR A 293 6.88 2.07 19.88
CA THR A 293 7.87 2.10 20.96
C THR A 293 9.01 1.11 20.69
N ASP A 294 10.18 1.33 21.28
CA ASP A 294 11.29 0.37 21.16
C ASP A 294 10.93 -1.01 21.73
N ALA A 295 10.10 -1.07 22.76
CA ALA A 295 9.63 -2.34 23.30
C ALA A 295 8.79 -3.13 22.29
N GLN A 296 7.89 -2.47 21.57
CA GLN A 296 7.09 -3.07 20.50
C GLN A 296 7.98 -3.53 19.35
N VAL A 297 8.91 -2.68 18.90
CA VAL A 297 9.85 -3.02 17.84
C VAL A 297 10.71 -4.22 18.22
N ASN A 298 11.26 -4.26 19.43
CA ASN A 298 12.08 -5.37 19.89
C ASN A 298 11.28 -6.69 19.92
N ARG A 299 10.08 -6.66 20.48
CA ARG A 299 9.20 -7.84 20.56
C ARG A 299 8.83 -8.39 19.17
N LEU A 300 8.53 -7.52 18.20
CA LEU A 300 8.26 -7.93 16.82
C LEU A 300 9.54 -8.44 16.12
N ALA A 301 10.69 -7.83 16.39
CA ALA A 301 11.97 -8.28 15.88
C ALA A 301 12.33 -9.69 16.43
N ASP A 302 12.00 -9.99 17.67
CA ASP A 302 12.16 -11.33 18.24
C ASP A 302 11.26 -12.35 17.52
N VAL A 303 9.97 -12.04 17.35
CA VAL A 303 9.04 -12.89 16.57
C VAL A 303 9.61 -13.15 15.17
N PHE A 304 10.16 -12.14 14.50
CA PHE A 304 10.69 -12.27 13.15
C PHE A 304 11.94 -13.17 13.08
N ARG A 305 12.83 -13.04 14.04
CA ARG A 305 14.04 -13.89 14.16
C ARG A 305 13.66 -15.33 14.52
N GLU A 306 12.76 -15.53 15.49
CA GLU A 306 12.25 -16.86 15.90
C GLU A 306 11.55 -17.58 14.74
N ALA A 307 10.86 -16.84 13.88
CA ALA A 307 10.26 -17.34 12.65
C ALA A 307 11.26 -17.54 11.50
N ASN A 308 12.58 -17.47 11.75
CA ASN A 308 13.61 -17.60 10.74
C ASN A 308 13.40 -16.69 9.51
N TRP A 309 13.05 -15.43 9.77
CA TRP A 309 12.85 -14.37 8.76
C TRP A 309 11.60 -14.59 7.87
N GLU A 310 10.64 -15.41 8.29
CA GLU A 310 9.34 -15.53 7.61
C GLU A 310 8.47 -14.29 7.89
N ILE A 311 8.00 -13.61 6.83
CA ILE A 311 7.20 -12.37 6.92
C ILE A 311 5.80 -12.68 7.44
N ALA A 312 5.17 -13.77 7.00
CA ALA A 312 3.79 -14.10 7.36
C ALA A 312 3.55 -14.23 8.89
N PRO A 313 4.41 -14.88 9.69
CA PRO A 313 4.25 -14.90 11.16
C PRO A 313 4.36 -13.53 11.81
N LEU A 314 5.26 -12.65 11.31
CA LEU A 314 5.39 -11.28 11.79
C LEU A 314 4.12 -10.47 11.50
N VAL A 315 3.61 -10.53 10.27
CA VAL A 315 2.36 -9.88 9.86
C VAL A 315 1.17 -10.42 10.67
N ARG A 316 1.09 -11.74 10.89
CA ARG A 316 0.09 -12.34 11.78
C ARG A 316 0.11 -11.70 13.16
N ARG A 317 1.29 -11.64 13.80
CA ARG A 317 1.44 -11.05 15.13
C ARG A 317 0.91 -9.62 15.18
N ILE A 318 1.20 -8.82 14.15
CA ILE A 318 0.74 -7.44 14.06
C ILE A 318 -0.78 -7.40 13.92
N LEU A 319 -1.36 -8.13 12.97
CA LEU A 319 -2.81 -8.07 12.65
C LEU A 319 -3.71 -8.67 13.74
N THR A 320 -3.17 -9.54 14.61
CA THR A 320 -3.93 -10.13 15.73
C THR A 320 -3.67 -9.43 17.06
N SER A 321 -2.84 -8.39 17.10
CA SER A 321 -2.42 -7.74 18.35
C SER A 321 -3.49 -6.79 18.92
N ARG A 322 -3.48 -6.60 20.24
CA ARG A 322 -4.29 -5.59 20.91
C ARG A 322 -3.95 -4.18 20.43
N ALA A 323 -2.67 -3.91 20.10
CA ALA A 323 -2.22 -2.64 19.55
C ALA A 323 -2.92 -2.30 18.22
N PHE A 324 -3.14 -3.30 17.36
CA PHE A 324 -3.86 -3.11 16.10
C PHE A 324 -5.31 -2.65 16.30
N PHE A 325 -5.97 -3.12 17.36
CA PHE A 325 -7.38 -2.81 17.68
C PHE A 325 -7.54 -1.69 18.70
N SER A 326 -6.45 -1.02 19.11
CA SER A 326 -6.54 0.14 20.00
C SER A 326 -7.20 1.34 19.32
N ASP A 327 -7.80 2.24 20.10
CA ASP A 327 -8.42 3.45 19.54
C ASP A 327 -7.37 4.40 18.96
N ASP A 328 -6.17 4.43 19.54
CA ASP A 328 -5.08 5.29 19.08
C ASP A 328 -4.50 4.86 17.71
N ALA A 329 -4.80 3.65 17.27
CA ALA A 329 -4.47 3.21 15.91
C ALA A 329 -5.52 3.63 14.87
N ARG A 330 -6.58 4.40 15.24
CA ARG A 330 -7.62 4.86 14.32
C ARG A 330 -7.27 6.23 13.74
N GLY A 331 -7.43 6.40 12.41
CA GLY A 331 -7.43 7.70 11.75
C GLY A 331 -6.12 8.49 11.83
N ASN A 332 -5.02 7.86 12.25
CA ASN A 332 -3.74 8.51 12.49
C ASN A 332 -2.75 8.44 11.33
N GLN A 333 -3.14 7.87 10.21
CA GLN A 333 -2.32 7.79 8.98
C GLN A 333 -3.16 8.15 7.76
N VAL A 334 -2.57 8.85 6.81
CA VAL A 334 -3.20 9.15 5.53
C VAL A 334 -2.87 8.06 4.52
N THR A 335 -3.90 7.49 3.89
CA THR A 335 -3.71 6.48 2.84
C THR A 335 -3.07 7.09 1.60
N SER A 336 -2.20 6.34 0.94
CA SER A 336 -1.68 6.73 -0.38
C SER A 336 -2.83 6.83 -1.42
N PRO A 337 -2.63 7.55 -2.53
CA PRO A 337 -3.65 7.67 -3.57
C PRO A 337 -4.16 6.33 -4.11
N VAL A 338 -3.25 5.36 -4.29
CA VAL A 338 -3.62 4.01 -4.75
C VAL A 338 -4.38 3.25 -3.67
N GLU A 339 -3.92 3.28 -2.41
CA GLU A 339 -4.62 2.61 -1.31
C GLU A 339 -6.03 3.16 -1.11
N HIS A 340 -6.19 4.48 -1.18
CA HIS A 340 -7.49 5.13 -1.07
C HIS A 340 -8.43 4.68 -2.21
N PHE A 341 -7.99 4.82 -3.46
CA PHE A 341 -8.78 4.43 -4.64
C PHE A 341 -9.17 2.95 -4.60
N VAL A 342 -8.20 2.07 -4.34
CA VAL A 342 -8.43 0.61 -4.26
C VAL A 342 -9.34 0.28 -3.08
N GLY A 343 -9.20 0.97 -1.96
CA GLY A 343 -10.06 0.82 -0.79
C GLY A 343 -11.53 1.09 -1.11
N VAL A 344 -11.82 2.22 -1.74
CA VAL A 344 -13.16 2.57 -2.20
C VAL A 344 -13.67 1.56 -3.24
N ALA A 345 -12.82 1.19 -4.21
CA ALA A 345 -13.20 0.23 -5.25
C ALA A 345 -13.56 -1.15 -4.69
N ARG A 346 -12.81 -1.64 -3.69
CA ARG A 346 -13.11 -2.92 -3.03
C ARG A 346 -14.33 -2.84 -2.12
N THR A 347 -14.50 -1.75 -1.40
CA THR A 347 -15.68 -1.53 -0.53
C THR A 347 -16.98 -1.52 -1.34
N LEU A 348 -16.94 -0.94 -2.54
CA LEU A 348 -18.08 -0.84 -3.45
C LEU A 348 -18.17 -1.99 -4.48
N ASP A 349 -17.34 -3.03 -4.37
CA ASP A 349 -17.21 -4.14 -5.33
C ASP A 349 -17.11 -3.68 -6.80
N MET A 350 -16.36 -2.59 -7.02
CA MET A 350 -16.17 -2.08 -8.39
C MET A 350 -15.36 -3.10 -9.21
N ARG A 351 -15.95 -3.61 -10.29
CA ARG A 351 -15.32 -4.63 -11.15
C ARG A 351 -15.10 -4.13 -12.56
N MET A 352 -13.98 -4.53 -13.14
CA MET A 352 -13.62 -4.29 -14.52
C MET A 352 -13.86 -5.59 -15.32
N TYR A 353 -14.74 -5.58 -16.31
CA TYR A 353 -15.17 -6.83 -16.97
C TYR A 353 -14.88 -6.95 -18.46
N SER A 354 -14.55 -5.87 -19.18
CA SER A 354 -14.33 -5.92 -20.63
C SER A 354 -13.21 -5.01 -21.14
N GLU A 355 -12.66 -5.38 -22.30
CA GLU A 355 -11.46 -4.78 -22.87
C GLU A 355 -11.68 -3.38 -23.47
N ASP A 356 -12.81 -3.15 -24.19
CA ASP A 356 -12.88 -2.04 -25.15
C ASP A 356 -13.16 -0.66 -24.56
N SER A 357 -14.02 -0.55 -23.56
CA SER A 357 -14.31 0.73 -22.90
C SER A 357 -13.58 0.91 -21.57
N GLN A 358 -13.19 -0.18 -20.92
CA GLN A 358 -12.63 -0.18 -19.58
C GLN A 358 -11.11 -0.05 -19.57
N GLY A 359 -10.42 -0.46 -20.62
CA GLY A 359 -8.98 -0.18 -20.78
C GLY A 359 -8.69 1.32 -20.76
N TYR A 360 -9.57 2.12 -21.41
CA TYR A 360 -9.48 3.58 -21.42
C TYR A 360 -9.76 4.21 -20.04
N ILE A 361 -10.72 3.67 -19.28
CA ILE A 361 -11.02 4.15 -17.93
C ILE A 361 -9.84 3.85 -17.02
N LEU A 362 -9.30 2.63 -17.08
CA LEU A 362 -8.18 2.21 -16.26
C LEU A 362 -6.90 3.01 -16.58
N ASP A 363 -6.66 3.38 -17.85
CA ASP A 363 -5.59 4.31 -18.23
C ASP A 363 -5.72 5.66 -17.53
N ARG A 364 -6.94 6.21 -17.51
CA ARG A 364 -7.19 7.50 -16.87
C ARG A 364 -7.05 7.43 -15.36
N VAL A 365 -7.56 6.35 -14.74
CA VAL A 365 -7.39 6.13 -13.30
C VAL A 365 -5.92 6.03 -12.93
N VAL A 366 -5.15 5.21 -13.64
CA VAL A 366 -3.70 5.06 -13.39
C VAL A 366 -2.97 6.39 -13.57
N ASN A 367 -3.33 7.17 -14.62
CA ASN A 367 -2.74 8.49 -14.85
C ASN A 367 -3.16 9.53 -13.80
N ASP A 368 -4.43 9.53 -13.36
CA ASP A 368 -4.90 10.43 -12.28
C ASP A 368 -4.20 10.09 -10.95
N LEU A 369 -3.96 8.81 -10.66
CA LEU A 369 -3.22 8.37 -9.46
C LEU A 369 -1.73 8.73 -9.55
N ALA A 370 -1.12 8.61 -10.73
CA ALA A 370 0.24 9.12 -10.96
C ALA A 370 0.29 10.64 -10.77
N GLY A 371 -0.72 11.37 -11.26
CA GLY A 371 -0.90 12.79 -11.02
C GLY A 371 -1.19 13.15 -9.55
N ALA A 372 -1.59 12.18 -8.73
CA ALA A 372 -1.74 12.30 -7.29
C ALA A 372 -0.45 11.94 -6.52
N GLY A 373 0.68 11.82 -7.22
CA GLY A 373 1.99 11.56 -6.63
C GLY A 373 2.39 10.09 -6.54
N LEU A 374 1.52 9.12 -6.90
CA LEU A 374 1.87 7.71 -6.90
C LEU A 374 1.82 7.11 -8.32
N ASP A 375 2.92 7.27 -9.07
CA ASP A 375 3.13 6.60 -10.35
C ASP A 375 3.68 5.19 -10.10
N MET A 376 2.84 4.17 -10.21
CA MET A 376 3.21 2.78 -9.95
C MET A 376 4.39 2.33 -10.83
N LEU A 377 5.40 1.71 -10.22
CA LEU A 377 6.68 1.31 -10.81
C LEU A 377 7.56 2.49 -11.29
N ASN A 378 7.26 3.70 -10.84
CA ASN A 378 8.06 4.88 -11.13
C ASN A 378 8.12 5.85 -9.94
N PRO A 379 8.59 5.45 -8.76
CA PRO A 379 8.87 6.39 -7.68
C PRO A 379 9.88 7.45 -8.16
N GLU A 380 9.88 8.61 -7.51
CA GLU A 380 10.75 9.72 -7.90
C GLU A 380 12.22 9.45 -7.64
N GLY A 381 12.53 8.59 -6.66
CA GLY A 381 13.89 8.24 -6.28
C GLY A 381 13.98 6.93 -5.51
N VAL A 382 15.14 6.65 -4.96
CA VAL A 382 15.44 5.44 -4.18
C VAL A 382 14.69 5.39 -2.84
N ASN A 383 14.20 6.53 -2.35
CA ASN A 383 13.43 6.62 -1.10
C ASN A 383 11.95 6.19 -1.25
N GLY A 384 11.51 5.82 -2.44
CA GLY A 384 10.10 5.47 -2.68
C GLY A 384 9.22 6.67 -2.97
N TRP A 385 7.94 6.58 -2.57
CA TRP A 385 6.95 7.65 -2.68
C TRP A 385 6.85 8.44 -1.38
N ASP A 386 6.08 9.52 -1.40
CA ASP A 386 5.73 10.26 -0.19
C ASP A 386 4.92 9.41 0.79
N GLU A 387 4.97 9.78 2.05
CA GLU A 387 4.26 9.09 3.12
C GLU A 387 3.34 10.09 3.88
N ASP A 388 2.28 9.56 4.46
CA ASP A 388 1.38 10.23 5.38
C ASP A 388 0.91 11.63 4.89
N LEU A 389 1.16 12.70 5.65
CA LEU A 389 0.74 14.06 5.31
C LEU A 389 1.31 14.57 3.98
N GLY A 390 2.39 13.97 3.47
CA GLY A 390 2.89 14.23 2.13
C GLY A 390 1.82 14.03 1.06
N TRP A 391 0.85 13.14 1.29
CA TRP A 391 -0.27 12.86 0.39
C TRP A 391 -1.40 13.90 0.42
N MET A 392 -1.34 14.92 1.27
CA MET A 392 -2.40 15.92 1.47
C MET A 392 -2.20 17.22 0.66
N GLN A 393 -1.35 17.22 -0.38
CA GLN A 393 -1.19 18.36 -1.27
C GLN A 393 -2.46 18.59 -2.10
N ASP A 394 -2.87 19.84 -2.30
CA ASP A 394 -4.13 20.23 -2.98
C ASP A 394 -4.31 19.56 -4.35
N GLN A 395 -3.25 19.54 -5.17
CA GLN A 395 -3.28 18.93 -6.49
C GLN A 395 -3.51 17.39 -6.43
N TRP A 396 -3.02 16.74 -5.37
CA TRP A 396 -3.16 15.31 -5.19
C TRP A 396 -4.56 14.93 -4.72
N ILE A 397 -5.17 15.74 -3.86
CA ILE A 397 -6.57 15.59 -3.45
C ILE A 397 -7.49 15.71 -4.68
N ILE A 398 -7.27 16.72 -5.54
CA ILE A 398 -8.03 16.88 -6.78
C ILE A 398 -7.89 15.64 -7.69
N SER A 399 -6.69 15.09 -7.80
CA SER A 399 -6.43 13.92 -8.63
C SER A 399 -7.10 12.65 -8.08
N ARG A 400 -7.14 12.46 -6.74
CA ARG A 400 -7.90 11.37 -6.09
C ARG A 400 -9.41 11.46 -6.41
N VAL A 401 -9.99 12.67 -6.29
CA VAL A 401 -11.41 12.91 -6.64
C VAL A 401 -11.67 12.59 -8.10
N ARG A 402 -10.74 12.94 -9.01
CA ARG A 402 -10.87 12.61 -10.44
C ARG A 402 -10.82 11.11 -10.69
N ALA A 403 -9.88 10.39 -10.08
CA ALA A 403 -9.77 8.94 -10.24
C ALA A 403 -11.07 8.23 -9.82
N LEU A 404 -11.66 8.61 -8.68
CA LEU A 404 -12.96 8.10 -8.24
C LEU A 404 -14.09 8.47 -9.20
N GLY A 405 -14.14 9.73 -9.67
CA GLY A 405 -15.16 10.20 -10.63
C GLY A 405 -15.14 9.42 -11.94
N ARG A 406 -13.95 9.08 -12.46
CA ARG A 406 -13.80 8.31 -13.71
C ARG A 406 -14.50 6.94 -13.66
N THR A 407 -14.34 6.23 -12.56
CA THR A 407 -14.95 4.91 -12.40
C THR A 407 -16.45 4.98 -12.22
N MET A 408 -16.97 6.05 -11.62
CA MET A 408 -18.40 6.25 -11.41
C MET A 408 -19.14 6.76 -12.65
N GLU A 409 -18.46 7.48 -13.56
CA GLU A 409 -19.09 8.11 -14.75
C GLU A 409 -19.18 7.19 -15.98
N TYR A 410 -18.28 6.23 -16.17
CA TYR A 410 -18.02 5.61 -17.46
C TYR A 410 -18.17 4.08 -17.57
N GLY A 411 -18.71 3.38 -16.58
CA GLY A 411 -18.96 1.93 -16.70
C GLY A 411 -20.34 1.58 -17.34
N PRO A 412 -20.52 0.63 -18.24
CA PRO A 412 -21.85 0.20 -18.74
C PRO A 412 -22.62 -0.70 -17.76
N ASP A 413 -21.89 -1.40 -16.93
CA ASP A 413 -22.37 -1.94 -15.66
C ASP A 413 -21.91 -1.01 -14.52
N ARG A 414 -22.07 0.21 -14.73
CA ARG A 414 -21.46 1.51 -14.40
C ARG A 414 -21.81 2.04 -13.05
N THR A 415 -22.54 1.26 -12.32
CA THR A 415 -22.80 1.55 -10.93
C THR A 415 -21.88 0.66 -10.12
N PRO A 416 -21.10 1.26 -9.17
CA PRO A 416 -20.68 0.45 -8.04
C PRO A 416 -21.91 -0.39 -7.69
N GLU A 417 -21.75 -1.67 -7.43
CA GLU A 417 -22.83 -2.46 -6.85
C GLU A 417 -23.11 -1.92 -5.43
N LEU A 418 -23.38 -0.61 -5.40
CA LEU A 418 -24.17 -0.12 -4.31
C LEU A 418 -25.39 -0.99 -4.30
N PRO A 419 -25.81 -1.43 -3.14
CA PRO A 419 -27.07 -2.11 -3.02
C PRO A 419 -28.21 -1.14 -3.40
N TYR A 420 -28.28 -0.74 -4.71
CA TYR A 420 -29.39 0.06 -5.23
C TYR A 420 -30.72 -0.61 -4.93
N HIS A 421 -30.74 -1.94 -4.75
CA HIS A 421 -31.90 -2.69 -4.28
C HIS A 421 -32.25 -2.39 -2.81
N LEU A 422 -31.33 -1.84 -2.02
CA LEU A 422 -31.59 -1.38 -0.65
C LEU A 422 -32.06 0.08 -0.61
N LEU A 423 -31.82 0.86 -1.70
CA LEU A 423 -32.29 2.24 -1.76
C LEU A 423 -33.83 2.28 -1.73
N PRO A 424 -34.43 3.25 -1.00
CA PRO A 424 -35.85 3.47 -1.03
C PRO A 424 -36.36 3.69 -2.44
N PRO A 425 -37.66 3.42 -2.72
CA PRO A 425 -38.27 3.71 -4.04
C PRO A 425 -38.00 5.16 -4.44
N ARG A 426 -37.57 5.38 -5.68
CA ARG A 426 -37.20 6.72 -6.22
C ARG A 426 -38.31 7.77 -6.01
N SER A 427 -39.57 7.38 -6.08
CA SER A 427 -40.75 8.26 -5.86
C SER A 427 -40.73 8.93 -4.46
N ARG A 428 -39.99 8.40 -3.53
CA ARG A 428 -39.88 8.92 -2.15
C ARG A 428 -38.65 9.77 -1.88
N TRP A 429 -37.72 9.91 -2.83
CA TRP A 429 -36.44 10.63 -2.60
C TRP A 429 -36.63 12.14 -2.39
N SER A 430 -37.82 12.71 -2.72
CA SER A 430 -38.16 14.08 -2.34
C SER A 430 -38.39 14.27 -0.84
N GLU A 431 -38.64 13.19 -0.08
CA GLU A 431 -38.87 13.23 1.36
C GLU A 431 -37.51 13.37 2.08
N ARG A 432 -37.38 14.36 2.99
CA ARG A 432 -36.11 14.59 3.73
C ARG A 432 -35.69 13.38 4.55
N GLU A 433 -36.62 12.71 5.21
CA GLU A 433 -36.31 11.52 6.04
C GLU A 433 -35.82 10.36 5.18
N VAL A 434 -36.36 10.18 3.99
CA VAL A 434 -35.88 9.16 3.04
C VAL A 434 -34.46 9.47 2.57
N ARG A 435 -34.12 10.74 2.35
CA ARG A 435 -32.74 11.15 2.04
C ARG A 435 -31.80 10.91 3.21
N LYS A 436 -32.23 11.13 4.46
CA LYS A 436 -31.45 10.77 5.65
C LYS A 436 -31.17 9.27 5.71
N ASP A 437 -32.16 8.45 5.45
CA ASP A 437 -31.98 6.98 5.41
C ASP A 437 -30.98 6.57 4.32
N MET A 438 -31.02 7.24 3.15
CA MET A 438 -30.03 7.00 2.07
C MET A 438 -28.61 7.40 2.48
N VAL A 439 -28.46 8.55 3.14
CA VAL A 439 -27.17 9.04 3.66
C VAL A 439 -26.60 8.04 4.66
N ARG A 440 -27.39 7.62 5.64
CA ARG A 440 -26.99 6.62 6.64
C ARG A 440 -26.58 5.30 6.01
N MET A 441 -27.38 4.80 5.10
CA MET A 441 -27.09 3.53 4.43
C MET A 441 -25.77 3.58 3.64
N ILE A 442 -25.46 4.70 2.96
CA ILE A 442 -24.17 4.83 2.25
C ILE A 442 -23.04 5.03 3.25
N ALA A 443 -23.27 5.77 4.34
CA ALA A 443 -22.30 5.91 5.43
C ALA A 443 -21.97 4.55 6.07
N ASP A 444 -22.96 3.68 6.28
CA ASP A 444 -22.78 2.33 6.81
C ASP A 444 -21.89 1.46 5.90
N VAL A 445 -21.98 1.62 4.57
CA VAL A 445 -21.11 0.90 3.62
C VAL A 445 -19.62 1.26 3.84
N PHE A 446 -19.34 2.51 4.22
CA PHE A 446 -17.99 2.99 4.53
C PHE A 446 -17.64 2.92 6.02
N HIS A 447 -18.54 2.39 6.86
CA HIS A 447 -18.41 2.41 8.34
C HIS A 447 -18.14 3.81 8.90
N LEU A 448 -18.83 4.82 8.36
CA LEU A 448 -18.75 6.20 8.83
C LEU A 448 -19.75 6.44 9.97
N HIS A 449 -19.28 7.07 11.03
CA HIS A 449 -20.10 7.50 12.15
C HIS A 449 -20.35 9.01 12.03
N LEU A 450 -21.33 9.38 11.21
CA LEU A 450 -21.63 10.79 10.93
C LEU A 450 -22.24 11.48 12.14
N THR A 451 -21.81 12.70 12.41
CA THR A 451 -22.51 13.61 13.30
C THR A 451 -23.80 14.09 12.64
N THR A 452 -24.72 14.67 13.43
CA THR A 452 -26.00 15.21 12.92
C THR A 452 -25.74 16.32 11.87
N ASP A 453 -24.74 17.14 12.08
CA ASP A 453 -24.41 18.24 11.17
C ASP A 453 -23.86 17.71 9.83
N GLU A 454 -23.00 16.68 9.86
CA GLU A 454 -22.51 16.01 8.66
C GLU A 454 -23.63 15.29 7.89
N GLU A 455 -24.53 14.58 8.61
CA GLU A 455 -25.70 13.96 8.00
C GLU A 455 -26.55 15.01 7.26
N ASP A 456 -26.81 16.15 7.90
CA ASP A 456 -27.59 17.23 7.28
C ASP A 456 -26.89 17.85 6.06
N ILE A 457 -25.54 17.98 6.07
CA ILE A 457 -24.76 18.42 4.91
C ILE A 457 -24.91 17.44 3.75
N TYR A 458 -24.79 16.14 3.98
CA TYR A 458 -24.92 15.12 2.95
C TYR A 458 -26.35 15.02 2.39
N VAL A 459 -27.36 15.23 3.25
CA VAL A 459 -28.77 15.33 2.83
C VAL A 459 -29.00 16.53 1.90
N GLU A 460 -28.34 17.67 2.14
CA GLU A 460 -28.40 18.83 1.24
C GLU A 460 -27.75 18.57 -0.12
N VAL A 461 -26.70 17.75 -0.17
CA VAL A 461 -26.09 17.32 -1.45
C VAL A 461 -27.11 16.57 -2.31
N LEU A 462 -27.90 15.69 -1.71
CA LEU A 462 -28.98 14.96 -2.40
C LEU A 462 -30.12 15.91 -2.85
N ASP A 463 -30.31 17.05 -2.17
CA ASP A 463 -31.39 18.00 -2.42
C ASP A 463 -31.02 19.16 -3.35
N GLN A 464 -29.74 19.22 -3.79
CA GLN A 464 -29.24 20.37 -4.55
C GLN A 464 -30.16 20.77 -5.73
N ASN A 465 -30.81 21.93 -5.55
CA ASN A 465 -31.56 22.70 -6.55
C ASN A 465 -33.00 22.27 -6.90
N GLY A 466 -33.69 21.43 -6.13
CA GLY A 466 -35.02 20.95 -6.48
C GLY A 466 -35.06 20.12 -7.76
N HIS A 467 -33.91 19.80 -8.34
CA HIS A 467 -33.80 19.00 -9.58
C HIS A 467 -34.01 17.51 -9.36
N LEU A 468 -33.98 17.03 -8.11
CA LEU A 468 -34.26 15.63 -7.82
C LEU A 468 -35.61 15.18 -8.42
N ALA A 469 -36.64 16.00 -8.28
CA ALA A 469 -37.96 15.71 -8.82
C ALA A 469 -37.97 15.62 -10.35
N PHE A 470 -37.22 16.48 -11.06
CA PHE A 470 -37.17 16.53 -12.51
C PHE A 470 -36.43 15.32 -13.13
N HIS A 471 -35.42 14.78 -12.44
CA HIS A 471 -34.65 13.63 -12.94
C HIS A 471 -35.21 12.27 -12.52
N LEU A 472 -36.15 12.23 -11.58
CA LEU A 472 -36.82 10.98 -11.13
C LEU A 472 -37.73 10.36 -12.20
N GLU A 473 -38.16 11.15 -13.20
CA GLU A 473 -39.06 10.69 -14.28
C GLU A 473 -38.29 9.97 -15.41
N ASN A 474 -36.96 10.08 -15.51
CA ASN A 474 -36.20 9.42 -16.57
C ASN A 474 -35.50 8.15 -16.04
N PRO A 475 -35.96 6.94 -16.41
CA PRO A 475 -35.37 5.68 -15.93
C PRO A 475 -33.92 5.46 -16.38
N ASP A 476 -33.46 6.10 -17.46
CA ASP A 476 -32.09 6.00 -17.97
C ASP A 476 -31.13 6.99 -17.27
N TYR A 477 -31.66 7.89 -16.45
CA TYR A 477 -30.84 8.82 -15.68
C TYR A 477 -30.41 8.17 -14.39
N GLN A 478 -29.20 7.65 -14.40
CA GLN A 478 -28.57 7.19 -13.16
C GLN A 478 -28.48 8.36 -12.19
N PRO A 479 -28.77 8.15 -10.90
CA PRO A 479 -28.83 9.25 -9.95
C PRO A 479 -27.45 9.83 -9.71
N ARG A 480 -27.03 10.79 -10.55
CA ARG A 480 -25.77 11.53 -10.40
C ARG A 480 -25.57 12.07 -8.97
N HIS A 481 -26.67 12.38 -8.28
CA HIS A 481 -26.65 12.83 -6.90
C HIS A 481 -26.17 11.74 -5.93
N VAL A 482 -26.58 10.48 -6.15
CA VAL A 482 -26.11 9.36 -5.33
C VAL A 482 -24.62 9.08 -5.59
N GLN A 483 -24.21 9.13 -6.86
CA GLN A 483 -22.78 9.01 -7.22
C GLN A 483 -21.94 10.15 -6.61
N GLU A 484 -22.48 11.38 -6.61
CA GLU A 484 -21.84 12.52 -5.98
C GLU A 484 -21.76 12.35 -4.46
N LEU A 485 -22.83 11.88 -3.82
CA LEU A 485 -22.84 11.57 -2.39
C LEU A 485 -21.78 10.51 -2.04
N ILE A 486 -21.72 9.41 -2.79
CA ILE A 486 -20.70 8.37 -2.60
C ILE A 486 -19.31 8.95 -2.76
N ARG A 487 -19.08 9.75 -3.80
CA ARG A 487 -17.78 10.38 -4.05
C ARG A 487 -17.37 11.29 -2.90
N LEU A 488 -18.30 12.05 -2.33
CA LEU A 488 -18.05 12.92 -1.19
C LEU A 488 -17.77 12.12 0.09
N MET A 489 -18.55 11.06 0.34
CA MET A 489 -18.30 10.17 1.48
C MET A 489 -16.99 9.40 1.33
N ALA A 490 -16.62 9.00 0.12
CA ALA A 490 -15.31 8.39 -0.14
C ALA A 490 -14.14 9.36 0.13
N MET A 491 -14.40 10.67 0.16
CA MET A 491 -13.42 11.70 0.53
C MET A 491 -13.53 12.15 1.99
N HIS A 492 -14.36 11.48 2.80
CA HIS A 492 -14.45 11.74 4.24
C HIS A 492 -13.09 11.45 4.91
N GLU A 493 -12.74 12.20 5.95
CA GLU A 493 -11.47 12.05 6.66
C GLU A 493 -11.24 10.64 7.18
N ASP A 494 -12.28 9.97 7.69
CA ASP A 494 -12.22 8.58 8.15
C ASP A 494 -12.02 7.58 7.00
N VAL A 495 -12.32 7.94 5.75
CA VAL A 495 -12.04 7.12 4.56
C VAL A 495 -10.67 7.42 3.97
N ILE A 496 -10.17 8.64 4.06
CA ILE A 496 -8.81 9.01 3.64
C ILE A 496 -7.80 8.56 4.71
N GLY A 497 -8.12 8.75 5.98
CA GLY A 497 -7.36 8.23 7.11
C GLY A 497 -7.53 6.71 7.30
N ARG A 498 -6.60 6.05 7.99
CA ARG A 498 -6.66 4.63 8.31
C ARG A 498 -6.23 4.34 9.74
#